data_e9a84a62aadec6f929ae36360e4ca2da
#
_entry.id   e9a84a62aadec6f929ae36360e4ca2da
#
_cell.length_a   1.000
_cell.length_b   1.000
_cell.length_c   1.000
_cell.angle_alpha   90.00
_cell.angle_beta   90.00
_cell.angle_gamma   90.00
#
_symmetry.space_group_name_H-M   'P 1'
#
loop_
_entity.id
_entity.type
_entity.pdbx_description
1 polymer ?
#
loop_
_entity_poly.entity_id
_entity_poly.type
_entity_poly.pdbx_seq_one_letter_code
_entity_poly.pdbx_strand_id
1 'polypeptide(L)' 'MNDREAKARAVKILAKSIYRDLEAQGFDEKQIVSLATELISEVTNKISRGEHKSQQVA' A
#
# COMPACT_ATOMS: atom_id res chain seq x y z
N MET A 1 -11.01 18.66 9.23
CA MET A 1 -10.66 18.13 8.84
C MET A 1 -10.07 17.08 9.17
N ASN A 2 -9.92 16.26 8.63
CA ASN A 2 -9.53 15.19 8.97
C ASN A 2 -8.44 14.71 8.23
N ASP A 3 -7.32 14.57 8.80
CA ASP A 3 -6.18 14.03 8.21
C ASP A 3 -6.45 12.69 7.68
N ARG A 4 -7.21 11.88 8.34
CA ARG A 4 -7.53 10.58 7.92
C ARG A 4 -8.24 10.58 6.62
N GLU A 5 -9.16 11.42 6.44
CA GLU A 5 -9.87 11.52 5.23
C GLU A 5 -9.03 12.00 4.10
N ALA A 6 -8.17 12.97 4.36
CA ALA A 6 -7.29 13.48 3.35
C ALA A 6 -6.33 12.40 2.90
N LYS A 7 -5.84 11.60 3.82
CA LYS A 7 -4.93 10.55 3.48
C LYS A 7 -5.60 9.42 2.73
N ALA A 8 -6.82 9.13 3.09
CA ALA A 8 -7.56 8.09 2.39
C ALA A 8 -7.76 8.49 0.93
N ARG A 9 -7.99 9.74 0.70
CA ARG A 9 -8.19 10.21 -0.64
C ARG A 9 -6.88 10.17 -1.39
N ALA A 10 -5.80 10.55 -0.71
CA ALA A 10 -4.49 10.54 -1.32
C ALA A 10 -4.11 9.12 -1.72
N VAL A 11 -4.46 8.15 -0.91
CA VAL A 11 -4.16 6.77 -1.21
C VAL A 11 -4.80 6.33 -2.53
N LYS A 12 -6.04 6.75 -2.75
CA LYS A 12 -6.71 6.40 -3.97
C LYS A 12 -6.04 7.01 -5.17
N ILE A 13 -5.63 8.23 -5.04
CA ILE A 13 -4.99 8.93 -6.14
C ILE A 13 -3.63 8.33 -6.41
N LEU A 14 -2.90 8.02 -5.34
CA LEU A 14 -1.59 7.43 -5.50
C LEU A 14 -1.70 6.06 -6.14
N ALA A 15 -2.69 5.31 -5.75
CA ALA A 15 -2.87 3.98 -6.30
C ALA A 15 -3.06 4.04 -7.81
N LYS A 16 -3.85 4.97 -8.26
CA LYS A 16 -4.08 5.12 -9.67
C LYS A 16 -2.83 5.57 -10.39
N SER A 17 -2.10 6.49 -9.80
CA SER A 17 -0.89 6.99 -10.40
C SER A 17 0.14 5.89 -10.52
N ILE A 18 0.30 5.12 -9.46
CA ILE A 18 1.27 4.05 -9.46
C ILE A 18 0.91 3.01 -10.50
N TYR A 19 -0.37 2.69 -10.57
CA TYR A 19 -0.83 1.71 -11.53
C TYR A 19 -0.49 2.14 -12.95
N ARG A 20 -0.77 3.36 -13.27
CA ARG A 20 -0.49 3.89 -14.57
C ARG A 20 0.98 3.91 -14.86
N ASP A 21 1.78 4.30 -13.88
CA ASP A 21 3.21 4.33 -14.02
C ASP A 21 3.74 2.95 -14.30
N LEU A 22 3.28 1.96 -13.58
CA LEU A 22 3.75 0.60 -13.76
C LEU A 22 3.37 0.09 -15.13
N GLU A 23 2.18 0.40 -15.56
CA GLU A 23 1.76 -0.01 -16.88
C GLU A 23 2.63 0.62 -17.94
N ALA A 24 2.95 1.87 -17.76
CA ALA A 24 3.80 2.58 -18.70
C ALA A 24 5.19 1.97 -18.77
N GLN A 25 5.63 1.36 -17.70
CA GLN A 25 6.92 0.72 -17.68
C GLN A 25 6.89 -0.69 -18.21
N GLY A 26 5.74 -1.17 -18.57
CA GLY A 26 5.64 -2.50 -19.13
C GLY A 26 5.19 -3.61 -18.23
N PHE A 27 4.76 -3.26 -17.02
CA PHE A 27 4.31 -4.28 -16.11
C PHE A 27 2.89 -4.65 -16.47
N ASP A 28 2.57 -5.91 -16.43
CA ASP A 28 1.22 -6.30 -16.77
C ASP A 28 0.43 -6.45 -15.47
N GLU A 29 -0.81 -6.73 -15.56
CA GLU A 29 -1.67 -6.83 -14.43
C GLU A 29 -1.24 -7.82 -13.41
N LYS A 30 -0.76 -8.96 -13.81
CA LYS A 30 -0.31 -9.95 -12.90
C LYS A 30 0.88 -9.48 -12.12
N GLN A 31 1.76 -8.77 -12.76
CA GLN A 31 2.94 -8.26 -12.12
C GLN A 31 2.58 -7.19 -11.12
N ILE A 32 1.61 -6.38 -11.46
CA ILE A 32 1.19 -5.32 -10.58
C ILE A 32 0.54 -5.91 -9.33
N VAL A 33 -0.24 -6.96 -9.52
CA VAL A 33 -0.86 -7.62 -8.39
C VAL A 33 0.21 -8.25 -7.49
N SER A 34 1.24 -8.78 -8.09
CA SER A 34 2.33 -9.37 -7.34
C SER A 34 3.01 -8.31 -6.49
N LEU A 35 3.21 -7.15 -7.06
CA LEU A 35 3.83 -6.06 -6.36
C LEU A 35 2.96 -5.67 -5.16
N ALA A 36 1.67 -5.59 -5.37
CA ALA A 36 0.76 -5.21 -4.31
C ALA A 36 0.82 -6.23 -3.17
N THR A 37 0.91 -7.48 -3.52
CA THR A 37 0.99 -8.54 -2.54
C THR A 37 2.29 -8.43 -1.74
N GLU A 38 3.36 -8.12 -2.42
CA GLU A 38 4.64 -7.98 -1.75
C GLU A 38 4.62 -6.78 -0.82
N LEU A 39 3.97 -5.73 -1.22
CA LEU A 39 3.87 -4.56 -0.40
C LEU A 39 3.12 -4.87 0.88
N ILE A 40 2.04 -5.57 0.77
CA ILE A 40 1.23 -5.94 1.91
C ILE A 40 2.07 -6.80 2.84
N SER A 41 2.85 -7.68 2.28
CA SER A 41 3.69 -8.56 3.04
C SER A 41 4.72 -7.77 3.84
N GLU A 42 5.30 -6.78 3.21
CA GLU A 42 6.29 -5.96 3.86
C GLU A 42 5.69 -5.19 5.03
N VAL A 43 4.54 -4.64 4.83
CA VAL A 43 3.88 -3.88 5.85
C VAL A 43 3.48 -4.79 7.00
N THR A 44 2.98 -5.96 6.68
CA THR A 44 2.56 -6.92 7.68
C THR A 44 3.77 -7.35 8.52
N ASN A 45 4.88 -7.56 7.89
CA ASN A 45 6.07 -7.93 8.59
C ASN A 45 6.51 -6.85 9.54
N LYS A 46 6.46 -5.63 9.13
CA LYS A 46 6.83 -4.55 9.94
C LYS A 46 5.95 -4.45 11.15
N ILE A 47 4.68 -4.56 10.98
CA ILE A 47 3.73 -4.48 12.03
C ILE A 47 3.94 -5.63 13.00
N SER A 48 4.16 -6.81 12.51
CA SER A 48 4.33 -7.96 13.31
C SER A 48 5.58 -7.91 14.11
N ARG A 49 6.60 -7.23 13.64
CA ARG A 49 7.78 -7.19 14.31
C ARG A 49 7.77 -6.29 15.45
N GLY A 50 6.82 -5.63 15.72
CA GLY A 50 6.79 -4.87 16.83
C GLY A 50 6.61 -3.50 16.79
N GLU A 51 6.53 -2.98 15.76
CA GLU A 51 6.34 -1.76 15.72
C GLU A 51 5.10 -1.46 16.21
N HIS A 52 4.23 -2.20 16.15
CA HIS A 52 3.06 -1.83 16.52
C HIS A 52 2.64 -2.41 17.69
N LYS A 53 3.31 -3.00 18.30
CA LYS A 53 2.92 -3.61 19.37
C LYS A 53 1.91 -2.94 20.00
N SER A 54 1.79 -1.89 19.88
CA SER A 54 0.83 -1.24 20.56
C SER A 54 -0.43 -1.43 19.98
N GLN A 55 -0.56 -1.57 18.98
CA GLN A 55 -1.73 -1.67 18.46
C GLN A 55 -2.28 -2.78 18.35
N GLN A 56 -1.91 -3.42 18.51
CA GLN A 56 -2.38 -4.49 18.49
C GLN A 56 -3.12 -4.92 19.12
N VAL A 57 -3.12 -4.56 19.42
CA VAL A 57 -3.68 -4.89 20.03
C VAL A 57 -4.45 -5.11 20.07
N ALA A 58 -4.63 -5.12 19.91
CA ALA A 58 -5.31 -5.32 19.98
C ALA A 58 -5.65 -5.69 19.88
#